data_b3a87f568eb503e0e05e774a789d5bfc
#
_entry.id   b3a87f568eb503e0e05e774a789d5bfc
#
_cell.length_a   1.000
_cell.length_b   1.000
_cell.length_c   1.000
_cell.angle_alpha   90.00
_cell.angle_beta   90.00
_cell.angle_gamma   90.00
#
_symmetry.space_group_name_H-M   'P 1'
#
loop_
_entity.id
_entity.type
_entity.pdbx_description
1 polymer ?
#
loop_
_entity_poly.entity_id
_entity_poly.type
_entity_poly.pdbx_seq_one_letter_code
_entity_poly.pdbx_strand_id
1 'polypeptide(L)'
;MSRQGRILVVDDEERWQTVLSSTLRRGGFHVDAIATTSAARTLLQEHFYHLIVMDIRMEDTDSNNVEGIELLRELNEQRLTQASKVIMLSAYGTKEQMREAFRQYKVADFLSKDDFDNLDFLRQVQQIFAQDLQINLNLTIHWQDIAGPEEAVLNLKIDERRVKRDTPVQSRVAHELDDLLCRLFYQADSLLVRPLTPGNSGVHVLAAQPFFNTGGAQTFVIKFGDANKIDLEYHNFKNYVQPFIGGGRSTTVLDQRRISSIGGIVYSLLGAAGDRLDDFGSFYQHADLAEITQVLDRLFRDTCGAWYANPGRLQPYNLSESYQNILEFDFGSDRLEQILAERLKSVQGKQKLYFTALQDNRPFTNPILSVAGQRLVRPTYVCTTHGDFNDQNILVDTTRHTWLIDFLRTGPGHILRDVAELDSVVRFYLLHKEEATLNERLAMEEALCSIERFSQVDALPSRFATDNPALAKAYNTVVHLRTLAHGLVAQNPSDDISEYYIALLYYALNIIRFSWLPVTQREHALLCASLLADRLGL
;
A
#
# COMPACT_ATOMS: atom_id res chain seq x y z
N MET A 1 -32.16 -4.91 -4.53
CA MET A 1 -32.75 -4.68 -3.18
C MET A 1 -32.26 -3.32 -2.72
N SER A 2 -33.12 -2.50 -2.10
CA SER A 2 -32.66 -1.22 -1.52
C SER A 2 -31.68 -1.50 -0.39
N ARG A 3 -30.57 -0.78 -0.34
CA ARG A 3 -29.63 -0.84 0.78
C ARG A 3 -30.31 -0.31 2.03
N GLN A 4 -30.12 -0.97 3.15
CA GLN A 4 -30.65 -0.54 4.44
C GLN A 4 -29.50 -0.27 5.40
N GLY A 5 -29.60 0.82 6.14
CA GLY A 5 -28.68 1.07 7.26
C GLY A 5 -28.83 -0.03 8.30
N ARG A 6 -27.72 -0.62 8.76
CA ARG A 6 -27.71 -1.68 9.78
C ARG A 6 -27.42 -1.11 11.15
N ILE A 7 -28.27 -1.44 12.12
CA ILE A 7 -28.19 -0.94 13.49
C ILE A 7 -28.18 -2.12 14.45
N LEU A 8 -27.25 -2.10 15.40
CA LEU A 8 -27.20 -3.04 16.52
C LEU A 8 -27.77 -2.37 17.77
N VAL A 9 -28.73 -3.01 18.40
CA VAL A 9 -29.27 -2.59 19.71
C VAL A 9 -28.76 -3.57 20.77
N VAL A 10 -28.14 -3.05 21.83
CA VAL A 10 -27.59 -3.80 22.94
C VAL A 10 -28.20 -3.27 24.24
N ASP A 11 -29.13 -4.02 24.79
CA ASP A 11 -29.88 -3.61 26.00
C ASP A 11 -30.41 -4.89 26.69
N ASP A 12 -30.22 -5.06 27.96
CA ASP A 12 -30.64 -6.26 28.70
C ASP A 12 -32.15 -6.33 28.91
N GLU A 13 -32.87 -5.17 28.84
CA GLU A 13 -34.29 -5.12 28.95
C GLU A 13 -35.03 -5.41 27.63
N GLU A 14 -35.79 -6.51 27.55
CA GLU A 14 -36.59 -6.92 26.37
C GLU A 14 -37.56 -5.79 25.91
N ARG A 15 -38.07 -5.00 26.85
CA ARG A 15 -38.92 -3.83 26.57
C ARG A 15 -38.19 -2.82 25.68
N TRP A 16 -36.96 -2.43 26.06
CA TRP A 16 -36.17 -1.46 25.30
C TRP A 16 -35.70 -2.02 23.97
N GLN A 17 -35.28 -3.28 23.91
CA GLN A 17 -35.00 -3.94 22.65
C GLN A 17 -36.19 -3.84 21.68
N THR A 18 -37.41 -4.11 22.18
CA THR A 18 -38.62 -4.05 21.36
C THR A 18 -38.97 -2.64 20.91
N VAL A 19 -38.92 -1.64 21.80
CA VAL A 19 -39.21 -0.23 21.50
C VAL A 19 -38.22 0.30 20.45
N LEU A 20 -36.93 0.16 20.70
CA LEU A 20 -35.89 0.64 19.79
C LEU A 20 -35.95 -0.05 18.42
N SER A 21 -36.02 -1.40 18.40
CA SER A 21 -36.10 -2.15 17.17
C SER A 21 -37.33 -1.82 16.32
N SER A 22 -38.51 -1.68 16.97
CA SER A 22 -39.72 -1.35 16.22
C SER A 22 -39.66 0.07 15.64
N THR A 23 -39.11 1.03 16.38
CA THR A 23 -38.95 2.41 15.95
C THR A 23 -37.99 2.50 14.76
N LEU A 24 -36.84 1.86 14.88
CA LEU A 24 -35.81 1.86 13.83
C LEU A 24 -36.24 1.12 12.56
N ARG A 25 -36.92 -0.04 12.70
CA ARG A 25 -37.47 -0.78 11.55
C ARG A 25 -38.54 0.01 10.79
N ARG A 26 -39.38 0.76 11.50
CA ARG A 26 -40.34 1.71 10.87
C ARG A 26 -39.62 2.82 10.10
N GLY A 27 -38.42 3.21 10.54
CA GLY A 27 -37.54 4.15 9.85
C GLY A 27 -36.80 3.57 8.63
N GLY A 28 -37.03 2.28 8.31
CA GLY A 28 -36.42 1.61 7.15
C GLY A 28 -35.04 0.98 7.42
N PHE A 29 -34.63 0.88 8.69
CA PHE A 29 -33.35 0.28 9.06
C PHE A 29 -33.46 -1.23 9.30
N HIS A 30 -32.37 -1.94 9.02
CA HIS A 30 -32.18 -3.33 9.46
C HIS A 30 -31.67 -3.32 10.91
N VAL A 31 -32.31 -4.07 11.80
CA VAL A 31 -32.00 -4.01 13.24
C VAL A 31 -31.84 -5.41 13.81
N ASP A 32 -30.68 -5.65 14.39
CA ASP A 32 -30.41 -6.76 15.29
C ASP A 32 -30.45 -6.26 16.73
N ALA A 33 -31.12 -6.99 17.64
CA ALA A 33 -31.24 -6.64 19.04
C ALA A 33 -30.81 -7.80 19.91
N ILE A 34 -30.00 -7.52 20.93
CA ILE A 34 -29.39 -8.52 21.80
C ILE A 34 -29.32 -8.01 23.24
N ALA A 35 -29.27 -8.97 24.17
CA ALA A 35 -29.34 -8.69 25.60
C ALA A 35 -27.97 -8.60 26.30
N THR A 36 -26.87 -8.98 25.66
CA THR A 36 -25.57 -9.09 26.34
C THR A 36 -24.41 -8.54 25.52
N THR A 37 -23.41 -7.98 26.19
CA THR A 37 -22.16 -7.54 25.55
C THR A 37 -21.39 -8.68 24.89
N SER A 38 -21.49 -9.91 25.42
CA SER A 38 -20.87 -11.09 24.80
C SER A 38 -21.47 -11.42 23.43
N ALA A 39 -22.82 -11.38 23.30
CA ALA A 39 -23.49 -11.56 22.03
C ALA A 39 -23.17 -10.42 21.07
N ALA A 40 -23.04 -9.18 21.59
CA ALA A 40 -22.60 -8.04 20.79
C ALA A 40 -21.24 -8.24 20.15
N ARG A 41 -20.25 -8.72 20.92
CA ARG A 41 -18.90 -9.02 20.42
C ARG A 41 -18.94 -10.04 19.28
N THR A 42 -19.76 -11.10 19.43
CA THR A 42 -19.92 -12.12 18.38
C THR A 42 -20.49 -11.53 17.10
N LEU A 43 -21.60 -10.77 17.20
CA LEU A 43 -22.24 -10.16 16.03
C LEU A 43 -21.34 -9.11 15.35
N LEU A 44 -20.57 -8.34 16.12
CA LEU A 44 -19.64 -7.33 15.59
C LEU A 44 -18.42 -7.95 14.89
N GLN A 45 -18.08 -9.21 15.21
CA GLN A 45 -17.06 -9.97 14.47
C GLN A 45 -17.60 -10.53 13.13
N GLU A 46 -18.88 -10.87 13.09
CA GLU A 46 -19.52 -11.49 11.92
C GLU A 46 -20.11 -10.46 10.96
N HIS A 47 -20.60 -9.35 11.48
CA HIS A 47 -21.34 -8.34 10.73
C HIS A 47 -20.84 -6.92 11.02
N PHE A 48 -20.96 -6.06 10.01
CA PHE A 48 -20.74 -4.63 10.14
C PHE A 48 -22.06 -3.90 10.45
N TYR A 49 -22.02 -2.95 11.39
CA TYR A 49 -23.13 -2.08 11.75
C TYR A 49 -22.75 -0.61 11.58
N HIS A 50 -23.64 0.20 11.01
CA HIS A 50 -23.46 1.64 10.85
C HIS A 50 -23.61 2.39 12.17
N LEU A 51 -24.55 1.94 12.99
CA LEU A 51 -24.88 2.52 14.27
C LEU A 51 -25.05 1.41 15.33
N ILE A 52 -24.54 1.68 16.51
CA ILE A 52 -24.74 0.84 17.69
C ILE A 52 -25.50 1.69 18.71
N VAL A 53 -26.64 1.22 19.16
CA VAL A 53 -27.40 1.81 20.27
C VAL A 53 -27.21 0.89 21.46
N MET A 54 -26.63 1.41 22.55
CA MET A 54 -26.13 0.56 23.62
C MET A 54 -26.46 1.16 24.99
N ASP A 55 -26.99 0.32 25.89
CA ASP A 55 -27.12 0.70 27.28
C ASP A 55 -25.76 0.74 28.00
N ILE A 56 -25.62 1.60 28.96
CA ILE A 56 -24.45 1.69 29.84
C ILE A 56 -24.39 0.51 30.78
N ARG A 57 -25.54 0.18 31.39
CA ARG A 57 -25.68 -0.91 32.36
C ARG A 57 -26.36 -2.08 31.72
N MET A 58 -25.70 -3.22 31.72
CA MET A 58 -26.21 -4.48 31.17
C MET A 58 -26.76 -5.40 32.26
N GLU A 59 -26.89 -4.90 33.48
CA GLU A 59 -27.52 -5.57 34.62
C GLU A 59 -28.01 -4.50 35.58
N ASP A 60 -29.32 -4.23 35.57
CA ASP A 60 -29.93 -3.17 36.36
C ASP A 60 -29.84 -3.38 37.90
N THR A 61 -29.59 -4.63 38.33
CA THR A 61 -29.45 -4.96 39.74
C THR A 61 -28.10 -4.54 40.33
N ASP A 62 -27.09 -4.31 39.51
CA ASP A 62 -25.76 -3.83 39.93
C ASP A 62 -25.56 -2.36 39.57
N SER A 63 -25.62 -1.48 40.56
CA SER A 63 -25.38 -0.05 40.38
C SER A 63 -23.97 0.30 39.87
N ASN A 64 -23.00 -0.61 39.94
CA ASN A 64 -21.62 -0.45 39.50
C ASN A 64 -21.38 -1.06 38.12
N ASN A 65 -22.39 -1.69 37.52
CA ASN A 65 -22.23 -2.28 36.18
C ASN A 65 -21.97 -1.19 35.15
N VAL A 66 -20.87 -1.34 34.39
CA VAL A 66 -20.42 -0.43 33.33
C VAL A 66 -20.03 -1.19 32.05
N GLU A 67 -20.57 -2.39 31.85
CA GLU A 67 -20.22 -3.28 30.73
C GLU A 67 -20.40 -2.61 29.36
N GLY A 68 -21.41 -1.72 29.20
CA GLY A 68 -21.59 -0.95 27.98
C GLY A 68 -20.43 0.00 27.71
N ILE A 69 -19.86 0.64 28.75
CA ILE A 69 -18.68 1.50 28.60
C ILE A 69 -17.42 0.66 28.30
N GLU A 70 -17.30 -0.53 28.87
CA GLU A 70 -16.20 -1.45 28.56
C GLU A 70 -16.25 -1.89 27.11
N LEU A 71 -17.43 -2.27 26.61
CA LEU A 71 -17.62 -2.59 25.20
C LEU A 71 -17.28 -1.38 24.30
N LEU A 72 -17.71 -0.17 24.67
CA LEU A 72 -17.38 1.05 23.94
C LEU A 72 -15.86 1.30 23.87
N ARG A 73 -15.13 1.03 24.96
CA ARG A 73 -13.66 1.11 25.00
C ARG A 73 -13.02 0.13 24.04
N GLU A 74 -13.46 -1.14 24.07
CA GLU A 74 -12.98 -2.18 23.15
C GLU A 74 -13.22 -1.81 21.68
N LEU A 75 -14.41 -1.30 21.34
CA LEU A 75 -14.74 -0.84 19.99
C LEU A 75 -13.83 0.31 19.53
N ASN A 76 -13.51 1.22 20.45
CA ASN A 76 -12.61 2.33 20.16
C ASN A 76 -11.16 1.88 19.98
N GLU A 77 -10.67 0.96 20.81
CA GLU A 77 -9.32 0.35 20.68
C GLU A 77 -9.18 -0.38 19.35
N GLN A 78 -10.22 -1.07 18.91
CA GLN A 78 -10.28 -1.75 17.60
C GLN A 78 -10.54 -0.79 16.42
N ARG A 79 -10.66 0.53 16.69
CA ARG A 79 -10.99 1.57 15.70
C ARG A 79 -12.33 1.39 14.99
N LEU A 80 -13.21 0.56 15.49
CA LEU A 80 -14.54 0.35 14.90
C LEU A 80 -15.44 1.59 15.03
N THR A 81 -15.23 2.42 16.07
CA THR A 81 -15.94 3.70 16.25
C THR A 81 -15.63 4.74 15.15
N GLN A 82 -14.64 4.52 14.31
CA GLN A 82 -14.38 5.37 13.15
C GLN A 82 -15.38 5.11 12.01
N ALA A 83 -15.78 3.86 11.85
CA ALA A 83 -16.71 3.43 10.80
C ALA A 83 -18.16 3.33 11.28
N SER A 84 -18.36 2.98 12.55
CA SER A 84 -19.66 2.87 13.21
C SER A 84 -19.84 4.00 14.19
N LYS A 85 -21.04 4.56 14.28
CA LYS A 85 -21.38 5.53 15.32
C LYS A 85 -22.01 4.81 16.51
N VAL A 86 -21.91 5.41 17.68
CA VAL A 86 -22.50 4.86 18.92
C VAL A 86 -23.42 5.89 19.54
N ILE A 87 -24.63 5.47 19.91
CA ILE A 87 -25.53 6.19 20.80
C ILE A 87 -25.55 5.42 22.13
N MET A 88 -25.27 6.11 23.20
CA MET A 88 -25.46 5.57 24.56
C MET A 88 -26.87 5.90 25.07
N LEU A 89 -27.57 4.88 25.59
CA LEU A 89 -28.90 5.05 26.19
C LEU A 89 -28.82 4.57 27.62
N SER A 90 -29.31 5.36 28.58
CA SER A 90 -29.30 4.96 30.00
C SER A 90 -30.37 5.64 30.82
N ALA A 91 -30.91 4.93 31.82
CA ALA A 91 -31.75 5.49 32.86
C ALA A 91 -30.95 6.23 33.95
N TYR A 92 -29.67 5.91 34.12
CA TYR A 92 -28.86 6.31 35.29
C TYR A 92 -27.47 6.87 34.94
N GLY A 93 -27.27 7.41 33.75
CA GLY A 93 -25.96 7.94 33.33
C GLY A 93 -25.50 9.15 34.17
N THR A 94 -24.28 9.07 34.74
CA THR A 94 -23.69 10.22 35.45
C THR A 94 -23.12 11.24 34.47
N LYS A 95 -22.98 12.51 34.91
CA LYS A 95 -22.34 13.56 34.10
C LYS A 95 -20.90 13.23 33.74
N GLU A 96 -20.19 12.51 34.61
CA GLU A 96 -18.83 12.04 34.36
C GLU A 96 -18.77 11.01 33.20
N GLN A 97 -19.65 10.00 33.25
CA GLN A 97 -19.75 8.96 32.19
C GLN A 97 -20.13 9.58 30.85
N MET A 98 -21.07 10.53 30.82
CA MET A 98 -21.39 11.27 29.60
C MET A 98 -20.19 12.03 29.06
N ARG A 99 -19.45 12.75 29.91
CA ARG A 99 -18.25 13.49 29.48
C ARG A 99 -17.15 12.56 28.95
N GLU A 100 -16.93 11.43 29.58
CA GLU A 100 -15.97 10.41 29.14
C GLU A 100 -16.38 9.85 27.78
N ALA A 101 -17.63 9.43 27.61
CA ALA A 101 -18.16 8.91 26.36
C ALA A 101 -17.97 9.88 25.18
N PHE A 102 -18.30 11.17 25.38
CA PHE A 102 -18.11 12.18 24.34
C PHE A 102 -16.64 12.54 24.07
N ARG A 103 -15.82 12.68 25.12
CA ARG A 103 -14.42 13.15 24.95
C ARG A 103 -13.47 12.07 24.51
N GLN A 104 -13.55 10.88 25.11
CA GLN A 104 -12.61 9.80 24.82
C GLN A 104 -13.08 8.94 23.66
N TYR A 105 -14.38 8.62 23.59
CA TYR A 105 -14.88 7.64 22.64
C TYR A 105 -15.69 8.24 21.49
N LYS A 106 -15.91 9.55 21.49
CA LYS A 106 -16.59 10.29 20.41
C LYS A 106 -17.95 9.68 20.05
N VAL A 107 -18.74 9.30 21.06
CA VAL A 107 -20.12 8.84 20.83
C VAL A 107 -20.91 9.91 20.08
N ALA A 108 -21.83 9.48 19.23
CA ALA A 108 -22.66 10.41 18.45
C ALA A 108 -23.69 11.12 19.33
N ASP A 109 -24.29 10.39 20.29
CA ASP A 109 -25.22 10.97 21.23
C ASP A 109 -25.34 10.15 22.52
N PHE A 110 -25.97 10.77 23.53
CA PHE A 110 -26.25 10.17 24.82
C PHE A 110 -27.68 10.52 25.23
N LEU A 111 -28.57 9.52 25.32
CA LEU A 111 -30.00 9.68 25.55
C LEU A 111 -30.38 9.12 26.91
N SER A 112 -31.36 9.83 27.57
CA SER A 112 -31.98 9.34 28.77
C SER A 112 -33.16 8.42 28.44
N LYS A 113 -33.25 7.25 29.12
CA LYS A 113 -34.42 6.37 29.03
C LYS A 113 -35.67 7.02 29.61
N ASP A 114 -35.53 7.96 30.59
CA ASP A 114 -36.66 8.62 31.26
C ASP A 114 -37.36 9.65 30.35
N ASP A 115 -36.59 10.31 29.47
CA ASP A 115 -37.10 11.37 28.59
C ASP A 115 -37.19 10.89 27.12
N PHE A 116 -37.26 9.56 26.87
CA PHE A 116 -37.18 8.99 25.54
C PHE A 116 -38.44 9.24 24.71
N ASP A 117 -38.25 9.89 23.53
CA ASP A 117 -39.28 10.04 22.50
C ASP A 117 -38.91 9.33 21.22
N ASN A 118 -39.78 8.47 20.71
CA ASN A 118 -39.55 7.64 19.52
C ASN A 118 -39.31 8.45 18.24
N LEU A 119 -40.01 9.60 18.09
CA LEU A 119 -39.89 10.42 16.87
C LEU A 119 -38.61 11.23 16.88
N ASP A 120 -38.23 11.77 18.03
CA ASP A 120 -36.98 12.49 18.21
C ASP A 120 -35.78 11.57 18.03
N PHE A 121 -35.83 10.39 18.62
CA PHE A 121 -34.80 9.37 18.43
C PHE A 121 -34.63 8.99 16.96
N LEU A 122 -35.73 8.73 16.24
CA LEU A 122 -35.66 8.40 14.83
C LEU A 122 -35.07 9.54 14.00
N ARG A 123 -35.41 10.80 14.29
CA ARG A 123 -34.82 11.97 13.64
C ARG A 123 -33.33 12.08 13.89
N GLN A 124 -32.88 11.86 15.11
CA GLN A 124 -31.46 11.85 15.46
C GLN A 124 -30.69 10.76 14.70
N VAL A 125 -31.22 9.54 14.65
CA VAL A 125 -30.62 8.44 13.88
C VAL A 125 -30.51 8.81 12.42
N GLN A 126 -31.57 9.36 11.79
CA GLN A 126 -31.54 9.81 10.40
C GLN A 126 -30.48 10.92 10.18
N GLN A 127 -30.34 11.84 11.13
CA GLN A 127 -29.33 12.89 11.09
C GLN A 127 -27.91 12.32 11.19
N ILE A 128 -27.67 11.34 12.06
CA ILE A 128 -26.37 10.65 12.16
C ILE A 128 -26.00 9.98 10.83
N PHE A 129 -26.95 9.29 10.18
CA PHE A 129 -26.72 8.69 8.86
C PHE A 129 -26.39 9.74 7.80
N ALA A 130 -27.10 10.86 7.78
CA ALA A 130 -26.91 11.89 6.76
C ALA A 130 -25.66 12.75 6.97
N GLN A 131 -25.32 13.09 8.21
CA GLN A 131 -24.27 14.08 8.53
C GLN A 131 -22.99 13.45 9.05
N ASP A 132 -23.08 12.51 10.00
CA ASP A 132 -21.91 11.95 10.68
C ASP A 132 -21.31 10.76 9.93
N LEU A 133 -22.14 9.90 9.33
CA LEU A 133 -21.69 8.78 8.52
C LEU A 133 -21.44 9.19 7.08
N GLN A 134 -22.09 10.23 6.59
CA GLN A 134 -21.99 10.69 5.20
C GLN A 134 -22.15 9.53 4.20
N ILE A 135 -23.25 8.78 4.33
CA ILE A 135 -23.49 7.61 3.50
C ILE A 135 -24.72 7.83 2.62
N ASN A 136 -24.61 7.53 1.34
CA ASN A 136 -25.72 7.51 0.41
C ASN A 136 -26.20 6.08 0.15
N LEU A 137 -27.18 5.63 0.92
CA LEU A 137 -27.78 4.31 0.77
C LEU A 137 -28.61 4.16 -0.53
N ASN A 138 -28.92 5.28 -1.23
CA ASN A 138 -29.66 5.31 -2.48
C ASN A 138 -28.72 5.37 -3.71
N LEU A 139 -27.39 5.40 -3.53
CA LEU A 139 -26.43 5.43 -4.63
C LEU A 139 -26.61 4.23 -5.54
N THR A 140 -26.86 4.46 -6.83
CA THR A 140 -26.93 3.39 -7.81
C THR A 140 -25.54 3.09 -8.35
N ILE A 141 -25.01 1.89 -8.10
CA ILE A 141 -23.67 1.48 -8.57
C ILE A 141 -23.81 0.55 -9.77
N HIS A 142 -23.22 0.96 -10.89
CA HIS A 142 -23.14 0.19 -12.13
C HIS A 142 -21.73 -0.38 -12.27
N TRP A 143 -21.64 -1.73 -12.29
CA TRP A 143 -20.38 -2.44 -12.48
C TRP A 143 -20.16 -2.74 -13.96
N GLN A 144 -18.94 -2.48 -14.47
CA GLN A 144 -18.48 -2.88 -15.78
C GLN A 144 -17.41 -3.96 -15.65
N ASP A 145 -17.37 -4.88 -16.61
CA ASP A 145 -16.37 -5.96 -16.74
C ASP A 145 -16.42 -7.03 -15.66
N ILE A 146 -17.17 -6.81 -14.58
CA ILE A 146 -17.43 -7.77 -13.50
C ILE A 146 -18.87 -7.69 -13.03
N ALA A 147 -19.35 -8.77 -12.39
CA ALA A 147 -20.76 -8.89 -11.99
C ALA A 147 -21.11 -8.00 -10.78
N GLY A 148 -20.16 -7.65 -9.92
CA GLY A 148 -20.43 -6.87 -8.72
C GLY A 148 -19.31 -6.90 -7.69
N PRO A 149 -19.60 -6.44 -6.46
CA PRO A 149 -18.61 -6.32 -5.41
C PRO A 149 -18.05 -7.68 -4.96
N GLU A 150 -18.80 -8.77 -5.04
CA GLU A 150 -18.32 -10.11 -4.70
C GLU A 150 -17.14 -10.53 -5.59
N GLU A 151 -17.17 -10.16 -6.85
CA GLU A 151 -16.07 -10.44 -7.77
C GLU A 151 -14.92 -9.48 -7.57
N ALA A 152 -15.20 -8.20 -7.28
CA ALA A 152 -14.22 -7.17 -7.04
C ALA A 152 -13.31 -7.46 -5.83
N VAL A 153 -13.79 -8.20 -4.83
CA VAL A 153 -13.02 -8.52 -3.60
C VAL A 153 -12.23 -9.83 -3.66
N LEU A 154 -12.37 -10.60 -4.75
CA LEU A 154 -11.64 -11.87 -4.89
C LEU A 154 -10.13 -11.64 -4.89
N ASN A 155 -9.39 -12.47 -4.13
CA ASN A 155 -7.95 -12.39 -3.94
C ASN A 155 -7.44 -11.16 -3.17
N LEU A 156 -8.30 -10.28 -2.70
CA LEU A 156 -7.93 -9.21 -1.78
C LEU A 156 -7.27 -9.82 -0.52
N LYS A 157 -6.21 -9.21 -0.02
CA LYS A 157 -5.58 -9.65 1.23
C LYS A 157 -6.12 -8.84 2.40
N ILE A 158 -6.73 -9.53 3.35
CA ILE A 158 -7.17 -8.98 4.65
C ILE A 158 -6.47 -9.79 5.73
N ASP A 159 -5.79 -9.14 6.67
CA ASP A 159 -4.99 -9.80 7.72
C ASP A 159 -4.08 -10.90 7.14
N GLU A 160 -3.38 -10.61 6.05
CA GLU A 160 -2.48 -11.50 5.30
C GLU A 160 -3.17 -12.74 4.66
N ARG A 161 -4.49 -12.85 4.75
CA ARG A 161 -5.28 -13.94 4.16
C ARG A 161 -6.00 -13.47 2.90
N ARG A 162 -5.95 -14.28 1.86
CA ARG A 162 -6.68 -13.98 0.59
C ARG A 162 -8.15 -14.31 0.73
N VAL A 163 -9.00 -13.37 0.30
CA VAL A 163 -10.44 -13.58 0.16
C VAL A 163 -10.68 -14.61 -0.95
N LYS A 164 -11.35 -15.72 -0.60
CA LYS A 164 -11.65 -16.83 -1.51
C LYS A 164 -13.11 -16.79 -1.92
N ARG A 165 -13.39 -17.34 -3.11
CA ARG A 165 -14.76 -17.49 -3.65
C ARG A 165 -15.64 -18.35 -2.75
N ASP A 166 -16.92 -17.99 -2.67
CA ASP A 166 -17.98 -18.74 -1.95
C ASP A 166 -17.69 -18.89 -0.43
N THR A 167 -17.10 -17.88 0.18
CA THR A 167 -16.84 -17.85 1.62
C THR A 167 -17.66 -16.75 2.34
N PRO A 168 -18.01 -16.92 3.63
CA PRO A 168 -18.64 -15.86 4.41
C PRO A 168 -17.80 -14.57 4.44
N VAL A 169 -16.48 -14.71 4.40
CA VAL A 169 -15.54 -13.57 4.35
C VAL A 169 -15.73 -12.79 3.04
N GLN A 170 -15.90 -13.47 1.91
CA GLN A 170 -16.17 -12.79 0.62
C GLN A 170 -17.43 -11.95 0.70
N SER A 171 -18.56 -12.53 1.15
CA SER A 171 -19.84 -11.82 1.25
C SER A 171 -19.73 -10.61 2.20
N ARG A 172 -19.08 -10.77 3.35
CA ARG A 172 -18.87 -9.67 4.30
C ARG A 172 -18.04 -8.55 3.66
N VAL A 173 -16.89 -8.87 3.07
CA VAL A 173 -15.99 -7.87 2.46
C VAL A 173 -16.65 -7.20 1.25
N ALA A 174 -17.49 -7.92 0.49
CA ALA A 174 -18.27 -7.34 -0.60
C ALA A 174 -19.30 -6.32 -0.11
N HIS A 175 -19.99 -6.59 1.00
CA HIS A 175 -20.87 -5.62 1.63
C HIS A 175 -20.10 -4.39 2.17
N GLU A 176 -18.92 -4.62 2.76
CA GLU A 176 -18.06 -3.52 3.19
C GLU A 176 -17.59 -2.66 2.02
N LEU A 177 -17.28 -3.25 0.85
CA LEU A 177 -16.92 -2.51 -0.36
C LEU A 177 -18.10 -1.67 -0.89
N ASP A 178 -19.30 -2.24 -0.92
CA ASP A 178 -20.49 -1.52 -1.32
C ASP A 178 -20.75 -0.30 -0.42
N ASP A 179 -20.63 -0.48 0.89
CA ASP A 179 -20.74 0.58 1.89
C ASP A 179 -19.63 1.65 1.74
N LEU A 180 -18.40 1.21 1.49
CA LEU A 180 -17.27 2.09 1.24
C LEU A 180 -17.52 3.01 0.04
N LEU A 181 -18.04 2.49 -1.06
CA LEU A 181 -18.38 3.26 -2.25
C LEU A 181 -19.51 4.25 -1.96
N CYS A 182 -20.54 3.84 -1.21
CA CYS A 182 -21.63 4.70 -0.78
C CYS A 182 -21.19 5.89 0.09
N ARG A 183 -20.09 5.74 0.83
CA ARG A 183 -19.50 6.82 1.64
C ARG A 183 -18.56 7.69 0.83
N LEU A 184 -17.67 7.11 0.02
CA LEU A 184 -16.74 7.87 -0.81
C LEU A 184 -17.46 8.77 -1.83
N PHE A 185 -18.62 8.34 -2.31
CA PHE A 185 -19.42 9.06 -3.29
C PHE A 185 -20.81 9.43 -2.77
N TYR A 186 -20.89 9.83 -1.51
CA TYR A 186 -22.16 10.10 -0.84
C TYR A 186 -23.01 11.21 -1.48
N GLN A 187 -22.41 12.09 -2.28
CA GLN A 187 -23.09 13.17 -2.99
C GLN A 187 -23.55 12.80 -4.40
N ALA A 188 -23.12 11.64 -4.93
CA ALA A 188 -23.46 11.23 -6.28
C ALA A 188 -24.83 10.52 -6.32
N ASP A 189 -25.54 10.64 -7.45
CA ASP A 189 -26.79 9.92 -7.70
C ASP A 189 -26.52 8.51 -8.21
N SER A 190 -25.50 8.37 -9.07
CA SER A 190 -25.03 7.07 -9.55
C SER A 190 -23.52 7.06 -9.74
N LEU A 191 -22.97 5.86 -9.77
CA LEU A 191 -21.55 5.59 -9.89
C LEU A 191 -21.31 4.48 -10.91
N LEU A 192 -20.49 4.75 -11.93
CA LEU A 192 -19.99 3.73 -12.84
C LEU A 192 -18.63 3.26 -12.36
N VAL A 193 -18.46 1.96 -12.13
CA VAL A 193 -17.24 1.37 -11.56
C VAL A 193 -16.72 0.26 -12.48
N ARG A 194 -15.42 0.24 -12.73
CA ARG A 194 -14.73 -0.87 -13.41
C ARG A 194 -13.41 -1.20 -12.72
N PRO A 195 -13.04 -2.49 -12.63
CA PRO A 195 -11.72 -2.85 -12.11
C PRO A 195 -10.63 -2.35 -13.05
N LEU A 196 -9.53 -1.92 -12.43
CA LEU A 196 -8.24 -1.75 -13.11
C LEU A 196 -7.38 -2.98 -12.81
N THR A 197 -6.37 -3.24 -13.65
CA THR A 197 -5.50 -4.42 -13.49
C THR A 197 -4.92 -4.42 -12.07
N PRO A 198 -5.15 -5.48 -11.28
CA PRO A 198 -4.64 -5.52 -9.92
C PRO A 198 -3.11 -5.63 -9.91
N GLY A 199 -2.47 -4.82 -9.06
CA GLY A 199 -1.05 -5.01 -8.71
C GLY A 199 -0.84 -6.26 -7.84
N ASN A 200 0.42 -6.61 -7.59
CA ASN A 200 0.79 -7.78 -6.78
C ASN A 200 0.67 -7.56 -5.26
N SER A 201 0.37 -6.34 -4.81
CA SER A 201 0.35 -5.91 -3.40
C SER A 201 -0.78 -6.51 -2.55
N GLY A 202 -1.81 -7.10 -3.20
CA GLY A 202 -2.99 -7.65 -2.50
C GLY A 202 -4.01 -6.57 -2.12
N VAL A 203 -3.87 -5.36 -2.64
CA VAL A 203 -4.89 -4.31 -2.71
C VAL A 203 -5.47 -4.28 -4.12
N HIS A 204 -6.67 -3.74 -4.27
CA HIS A 204 -7.33 -3.66 -5.57
C HIS A 204 -7.59 -2.21 -5.96
N VAL A 205 -7.72 -1.97 -7.25
CA VAL A 205 -7.90 -0.65 -7.82
C VAL A 205 -9.12 -0.63 -8.74
N LEU A 206 -9.95 0.39 -8.59
CA LEU A 206 -11.14 0.61 -9.41
C LEU A 206 -11.04 2.00 -10.06
N ALA A 207 -11.47 2.10 -11.31
CA ALA A 207 -11.86 3.38 -11.90
C ALA A 207 -13.32 3.64 -11.55
N ALA A 208 -13.63 4.84 -11.09
CA ALA A 208 -14.95 5.24 -10.66
C ALA A 208 -15.35 6.58 -11.30
N GLN A 209 -16.49 6.61 -11.95
CA GLN A 209 -17.05 7.82 -12.53
C GLN A 209 -18.40 8.14 -11.89
N PRO A 210 -18.48 9.15 -11.00
CA PRO A 210 -19.73 9.58 -10.40
C PRO A 210 -20.54 10.44 -11.37
N PHE A 211 -21.86 10.35 -11.23
CA PHE A 211 -22.84 11.18 -11.95
C PHE A 211 -23.70 11.91 -10.91
N PHE A 212 -23.94 13.17 -11.17
CA PHE A 212 -24.73 14.06 -10.34
C PHE A 212 -25.90 14.61 -11.18
N ASN A 213 -26.97 15.09 -10.55
CA ASN A 213 -28.09 15.74 -11.23
C ASN A 213 -27.64 16.91 -12.15
N THR A 214 -26.47 17.48 -11.88
CA THR A 214 -25.87 18.58 -12.66
C THR A 214 -24.97 18.10 -13.81
N GLY A 215 -24.80 16.79 -13.99
CA GLY A 215 -23.93 16.17 -15.00
C GLY A 215 -22.93 15.19 -14.42
N GLY A 216 -22.16 14.55 -15.31
CA GLY A 216 -21.09 13.62 -14.93
C GLY A 216 -19.82 14.35 -14.47
N ALA A 217 -19.08 13.74 -13.58
CA ALA A 217 -17.75 14.17 -13.18
C ALA A 217 -16.67 13.39 -13.94
N GLN A 218 -15.43 13.85 -13.77
CA GLN A 218 -14.25 13.11 -14.22
C GLN A 218 -14.12 11.76 -13.54
N THR A 219 -13.36 10.86 -14.14
CA THR A 219 -13.04 9.57 -13.57
C THR A 219 -12.03 9.72 -12.42
N PHE A 220 -12.26 9.00 -11.34
CA PHE A 220 -11.36 8.87 -10.19
C PHE A 220 -10.78 7.47 -10.12
N VAL A 221 -9.68 7.33 -9.40
CA VAL A 221 -9.10 6.03 -9.06
C VAL A 221 -9.36 5.76 -7.58
N ILE A 222 -9.92 4.59 -7.28
CA ILE A 222 -10.13 4.11 -5.92
C ILE A 222 -9.16 2.97 -5.68
N LYS A 223 -8.27 3.13 -4.72
CA LYS A 223 -7.48 2.04 -4.17
C LYS A 223 -8.13 1.56 -2.89
N PHE A 224 -8.41 0.25 -2.77
CA PHE A 224 -9.03 -0.31 -1.59
C PHE A 224 -8.39 -1.63 -1.18
N GLY A 225 -8.43 -1.93 0.10
CA GLY A 225 -7.80 -3.11 0.67
C GLY A 225 -7.87 -3.15 2.18
N ASP A 226 -6.98 -3.91 2.80
CA ASP A 226 -6.84 -3.98 4.26
C ASP A 226 -6.83 -2.58 4.88
N ALA A 227 -7.72 -2.35 5.84
CA ALA A 227 -7.96 -1.04 6.40
C ALA A 227 -6.72 -0.42 7.05
N ASN A 228 -5.86 -1.23 7.69
CA ASN A 228 -4.64 -0.72 8.33
C ASN A 228 -3.60 -0.31 7.28
N LYS A 229 -3.51 -1.04 6.16
CA LYS A 229 -2.62 -0.68 5.04
C LYS A 229 -3.08 0.61 4.36
N ILE A 230 -4.38 0.77 4.14
CA ILE A 230 -4.98 1.98 3.58
C ILE A 230 -4.78 3.20 4.51
N ASP A 231 -5.00 3.03 5.81
CA ASP A 231 -4.75 4.09 6.80
C ASP A 231 -3.26 4.50 6.82
N LEU A 232 -2.34 3.53 6.76
CA LEU A 232 -0.91 3.79 6.71
C LEU A 232 -0.52 4.55 5.43
N GLU A 233 -1.04 4.13 4.28
CA GLU A 233 -0.78 4.81 3.00
C GLU A 233 -1.28 6.26 3.01
N TYR A 234 -2.49 6.49 3.54
CA TYR A 234 -3.01 7.83 3.70
C TYR A 234 -2.18 8.70 4.66
N HIS A 235 -1.73 8.11 5.79
CA HIS A 235 -0.84 8.77 6.73
C HIS A 235 0.49 9.16 6.07
N ASN A 236 1.09 8.23 5.32
CA ASN A 236 2.34 8.49 4.60
C ASN A 236 2.15 9.58 3.53
N PHE A 237 1.05 9.53 2.78
CA PHE A 237 0.72 10.58 1.82
C PHE A 237 0.63 11.95 2.49
N LYS A 238 -0.07 12.07 3.61
CA LYS A 238 -0.25 13.34 4.34
C LYS A 238 1.04 13.90 4.89
N ASN A 239 1.93 13.04 5.41
CA ASN A 239 3.14 13.48 6.09
C ASN A 239 4.35 13.63 5.17
N TYR A 240 4.46 12.80 4.13
CA TYR A 240 5.66 12.71 3.31
C TYR A 240 5.47 13.10 1.84
N VAL A 241 4.23 13.09 1.33
CA VAL A 241 3.97 13.41 -0.09
C VAL A 241 3.36 14.79 -0.22
N GLN A 242 2.23 15.03 0.39
CA GLN A 242 1.47 16.27 0.26
C GLN A 242 2.28 17.55 0.58
N PRO A 243 3.16 17.59 1.62
CA PRO A 243 3.95 18.77 1.93
C PRO A 243 5.08 19.07 0.93
N PHE A 244 5.54 18.06 0.19
CA PHE A 244 6.77 18.13 -0.61
C PHE A 244 6.51 18.08 -2.11
N ILE A 245 5.53 17.29 -2.55
CA ILE A 245 5.20 17.15 -3.97
C ILE A 245 3.94 17.98 -4.24
N GLY A 246 4.15 19.27 -4.48
CA GLY A 246 3.09 20.23 -4.78
C GLY A 246 2.95 20.52 -6.28
N GLY A 247 1.94 21.33 -6.63
CA GLY A 247 1.81 21.88 -7.96
C GLY A 247 1.28 20.93 -9.04
N GLY A 248 0.51 19.90 -8.65
CA GLY A 248 -0.14 19.01 -9.62
C GLY A 248 0.77 17.92 -10.19
N ARG A 249 1.88 17.61 -9.54
CA ARG A 249 2.84 16.55 -9.95
C ARG A 249 2.73 15.27 -9.13
N SER A 250 1.77 15.14 -8.23
CA SER A 250 1.40 13.90 -7.57
C SER A 250 -0.09 13.64 -7.75
N THR A 251 -0.47 12.37 -7.67
CA THR A 251 -1.86 12.00 -7.49
C THR A 251 -2.36 12.66 -6.20
N THR A 252 -3.42 13.44 -6.28
CA THR A 252 -3.99 14.08 -5.09
C THR A 252 -4.99 13.12 -4.46
N VAL A 253 -4.82 12.85 -3.17
CA VAL A 253 -5.83 12.15 -2.39
C VAL A 253 -6.98 13.10 -2.08
N LEU A 254 -8.18 12.76 -2.54
CA LEU A 254 -9.39 13.55 -2.37
C LEU A 254 -10.17 13.15 -1.13
N ASP A 255 -10.30 11.86 -0.87
CA ASP A 255 -10.99 11.31 0.30
C ASP A 255 -10.38 9.97 0.71
N GLN A 256 -10.55 9.62 1.98
CA GLN A 256 -10.18 8.33 2.54
C GLN A 256 -11.28 7.92 3.52
N ARG A 257 -11.71 6.68 3.42
CA ARG A 257 -12.68 6.09 4.34
C ARG A 257 -12.22 4.72 4.81
N ARG A 258 -12.59 4.41 6.04
CA ARG A 258 -12.43 3.10 6.65
C ARG A 258 -13.81 2.54 6.97
N ILE A 259 -14.02 1.26 6.69
CA ILE A 259 -15.18 0.50 7.15
C ILE A 259 -14.74 -0.36 8.33
N SER A 260 -14.83 -1.66 8.28
CA SER A 260 -14.36 -2.55 9.34
C SER A 260 -13.00 -3.15 8.95
N SER A 261 -13.02 -4.14 8.08
CA SER A 261 -11.81 -4.83 7.64
C SER A 261 -11.13 -4.17 6.43
N ILE A 262 -11.86 -3.34 5.69
CA ILE A 262 -11.32 -2.63 4.53
C ILE A 262 -11.35 -1.12 4.69
N GLY A 263 -10.47 -0.46 3.95
CA GLY A 263 -10.48 0.97 3.71
C GLY A 263 -10.33 1.27 2.22
N GLY A 264 -10.54 2.53 1.85
CA GLY A 264 -10.33 3.01 0.49
C GLY A 264 -9.85 4.45 0.44
N ILE A 265 -9.04 4.74 -0.56
CA ILE A 265 -8.53 6.07 -0.88
C ILE A 265 -8.99 6.43 -2.29
N VAL A 266 -9.55 7.62 -2.44
CA VAL A 266 -9.88 8.20 -3.75
C VAL A 266 -8.75 9.11 -4.19
N TYR A 267 -8.19 8.78 -5.34
CA TYR A 267 -7.20 9.61 -6.02
C TYR A 267 -7.84 10.36 -7.19
N SER A 268 -7.47 11.62 -7.36
CA SER A 268 -7.75 12.30 -8.64
C SER A 268 -7.00 11.58 -9.76
N LEU A 269 -7.68 11.27 -10.85
CA LEU A 269 -6.98 10.85 -12.06
C LEU A 269 -6.23 12.07 -12.61
N LEU A 270 -4.91 11.98 -12.63
CA LEU A 270 -4.06 13.06 -13.11
C LEU A 270 -3.83 12.93 -14.61
N GLY A 271 -3.72 14.05 -15.23
CA GLY A 271 -3.67 14.23 -16.67
C GLY A 271 -4.79 15.17 -17.08
N ALA A 272 -4.52 16.11 -17.99
CA ALA A 272 -5.59 16.87 -18.65
C ALA A 272 -6.58 15.85 -19.23
N ALA A 273 -7.86 16.13 -19.16
CA ALA A 273 -8.92 15.22 -19.61
C ALA A 273 -8.61 14.69 -21.02
N GLY A 274 -8.11 13.45 -21.12
CA GLY A 274 -7.75 12.83 -22.38
C GLY A 274 -6.28 12.40 -22.55
N ASP A 275 -5.36 12.77 -21.67
CA ASP A 275 -3.96 12.35 -21.78
C ASP A 275 -3.80 10.87 -21.39
N ARG A 276 -3.12 10.13 -22.26
CA ARG A 276 -2.71 8.75 -21.98
C ARG A 276 -1.55 8.78 -20.99
N LEU A 277 -1.71 8.08 -19.87
CA LEU A 277 -0.65 7.81 -18.91
C LEU A 277 -0.16 6.38 -19.14
N ASP A 278 1.13 6.23 -19.38
CA ASP A 278 1.79 4.91 -19.42
C ASP A 278 2.58 4.72 -18.11
N ASP A 279 2.65 3.50 -17.60
CA ASP A 279 3.63 3.20 -16.56
C ASP A 279 5.06 3.26 -17.13
N PHE A 280 6.06 3.43 -16.25
CA PHE A 280 7.46 3.58 -16.69
C PHE A 280 7.95 2.36 -17.48
N GLY A 281 7.50 1.15 -17.12
CA GLY A 281 7.86 -0.07 -17.84
C GLY A 281 7.37 -0.04 -19.28
N SER A 282 6.09 0.28 -19.50
CA SER A 282 5.50 0.42 -20.83
C SER A 282 6.17 1.56 -21.62
N PHE A 283 6.41 2.71 -20.99
CA PHE A 283 7.15 3.80 -21.60
C PHE A 283 8.57 3.37 -22.00
N TYR A 284 9.31 2.70 -21.11
CA TYR A 284 10.67 2.25 -21.31
C TYR A 284 10.79 1.33 -22.55
N GLN A 285 9.82 0.45 -22.81
CA GLN A 285 9.89 -0.46 -23.96
C GLN A 285 9.92 0.29 -25.30
N HIS A 286 9.21 1.40 -25.42
CA HIS A 286 9.03 2.13 -26.67
C HIS A 286 9.92 3.37 -26.81
N ALA A 287 10.37 3.97 -25.72
CA ALA A 287 11.18 5.18 -25.69
C ALA A 287 12.63 4.91 -26.10
N ASP A 288 13.26 5.91 -26.68
CA ASP A 288 14.71 5.92 -26.88
C ASP A 288 15.47 6.33 -25.61
N LEU A 289 16.81 6.20 -25.63
CA LEU A 289 17.64 6.48 -24.45
C LEU A 289 17.58 7.97 -24.04
N ALA A 290 17.45 8.90 -24.98
CA ALA A 290 17.38 10.33 -24.66
C ALA A 290 16.06 10.67 -23.96
N GLU A 291 14.98 10.06 -24.39
CA GLU A 291 13.66 10.18 -23.76
C GLU A 291 13.65 9.61 -22.34
N ILE A 292 14.25 8.42 -22.17
CA ILE A 292 14.38 7.78 -20.84
C ILE A 292 15.19 8.66 -19.90
N THR A 293 16.35 9.16 -20.34
CA THR A 293 17.21 10.04 -19.54
C THR A 293 16.47 11.30 -19.12
N GLN A 294 15.70 11.92 -20.04
CA GLN A 294 14.90 13.09 -19.74
C GLN A 294 13.82 12.80 -18.68
N VAL A 295 13.15 11.65 -18.77
CA VAL A 295 12.14 11.23 -17.79
C VAL A 295 12.78 10.98 -16.42
N LEU A 296 13.93 10.31 -16.36
CA LEU A 296 14.66 10.07 -15.13
C LEU A 296 15.17 11.37 -14.48
N ASP A 297 15.67 12.31 -15.27
CA ASP A 297 16.05 13.63 -14.76
C ASP A 297 14.87 14.36 -14.12
N ARG A 298 13.72 14.38 -14.79
CA ARG A 298 12.50 14.98 -14.25
C ARG A 298 12.00 14.26 -13.00
N LEU A 299 12.06 12.94 -13.01
CA LEU A 299 11.64 12.12 -11.87
C LEU A 299 12.44 12.45 -10.61
N PHE A 300 13.77 12.39 -10.69
CA PHE A 300 14.63 12.57 -9.52
C PHE A 300 14.88 14.03 -9.15
N ARG A 301 14.88 14.96 -10.12
CA ARG A 301 15.15 16.38 -9.83
C ARG A 301 13.87 17.20 -9.62
N ASP A 302 12.82 16.96 -10.42
CA ASP A 302 11.60 17.78 -10.36
C ASP A 302 10.53 17.15 -9.48
N THR A 303 10.22 15.85 -9.69
CA THR A 303 9.11 15.18 -8.98
C THR A 303 9.52 14.82 -7.56
N CYS A 304 10.63 14.12 -7.38
CA CYS A 304 11.14 13.69 -6.07
C CYS A 304 12.17 14.65 -5.47
N GLY A 305 12.59 15.68 -6.20
CA GLY A 305 13.71 16.55 -5.82
C GLY A 305 13.58 17.15 -4.42
N ALA A 306 12.35 17.53 -4.01
CA ALA A 306 12.11 18.06 -2.67
C ALA A 306 12.38 17.05 -1.55
N TRP A 307 12.21 15.75 -1.79
CA TRP A 307 12.51 14.69 -0.82
C TRP A 307 14.02 14.56 -0.58
N TYR A 308 14.82 14.71 -1.63
CA TYR A 308 16.27 14.54 -1.59
C TYR A 308 17.04 15.82 -1.29
N ALA A 309 16.42 17.00 -1.48
CA ALA A 309 17.10 18.29 -1.32
C ALA A 309 17.53 18.60 0.13
N ASN A 310 16.84 18.02 1.12
CA ASN A 310 17.10 18.25 2.53
C ASN A 310 17.34 16.93 3.27
N PRO A 311 18.41 16.21 2.96
CA PRO A 311 18.73 14.98 3.68
C PRO A 311 19.06 15.29 5.14
N GLY A 312 18.87 14.30 6.02
CA GLY A 312 19.34 14.36 7.39
C GLY A 312 20.86 14.51 7.49
N ARG A 313 21.40 14.44 8.70
CA ARG A 313 22.84 14.44 8.89
C ARG A 313 23.46 13.13 8.41
N LEU A 314 24.70 13.19 7.93
CA LEU A 314 25.49 11.99 7.65
C LEU A 314 25.69 11.21 8.96
N GLN A 315 25.27 9.95 8.98
CA GLN A 315 25.30 9.12 10.18
C GLN A 315 25.55 7.66 9.84
N PRO A 316 26.15 6.88 10.77
CA PRO A 316 26.20 5.43 10.61
C PRO A 316 24.80 4.85 10.49
N TYR A 317 24.51 4.09 9.43
CA TYR A 317 23.20 3.53 9.17
C TYR A 317 23.31 2.03 8.85
N ASN A 318 22.50 1.20 9.52
CA ASN A 318 22.50 -0.24 9.31
C ASN A 318 21.68 -0.58 8.07
N LEU A 319 22.34 -0.66 6.92
CA LEU A 319 21.71 -0.95 5.64
C LEU A 319 21.10 -2.36 5.58
N SER A 320 21.77 -3.36 6.15
CA SER A 320 21.23 -4.74 6.16
C SER A 320 19.86 -4.82 6.87
N GLU A 321 19.73 -4.22 8.04
CA GLU A 321 18.47 -4.18 8.78
C GLU A 321 17.41 -3.35 8.04
N SER A 322 17.80 -2.20 7.49
CA SER A 322 16.88 -1.33 6.74
C SER A 322 16.29 -2.03 5.52
N TYR A 323 17.11 -2.73 4.72
CA TYR A 323 16.62 -3.44 3.54
C TYR A 323 15.84 -4.70 3.88
N GLN A 324 16.19 -5.42 4.95
CA GLN A 324 15.39 -6.55 5.42
C GLN A 324 13.99 -6.10 5.86
N ASN A 325 13.91 -4.98 6.56
CA ASN A 325 12.63 -4.43 7.02
C ASN A 325 11.75 -3.96 5.85
N ILE A 326 12.30 -3.17 4.91
CA ILE A 326 11.51 -2.64 3.79
C ILE A 326 11.08 -3.73 2.79
N LEU A 327 11.93 -4.75 2.59
CA LEU A 327 11.63 -5.89 1.73
C LEU A 327 10.84 -7.00 2.44
N GLU A 328 10.58 -6.82 3.74
CA GLU A 328 9.82 -7.76 4.59
C GLU A 328 10.34 -9.20 4.46
N PHE A 329 11.67 -9.36 4.52
CA PHE A 329 12.30 -10.65 4.34
C PHE A 329 13.65 -10.76 5.08
N ASP A 330 13.81 -11.87 5.82
CA ASP A 330 15.09 -12.24 6.42
C ASP A 330 15.95 -12.98 5.39
N PHE A 331 16.93 -12.26 4.82
CA PHE A 331 17.87 -12.80 3.84
C PHE A 331 18.93 -13.72 4.45
N GLY A 332 19.04 -13.77 5.78
CA GLY A 332 19.92 -14.70 6.49
C GLY A 332 19.26 -16.02 6.82
N SER A 333 17.99 -16.23 6.44
CA SER A 333 17.26 -17.46 6.74
C SER A 333 17.53 -18.57 5.70
N ASP A 334 17.43 -19.84 6.14
CA ASP A 334 17.51 -21.04 5.28
C ASP A 334 16.49 -21.03 4.11
N ARG A 335 15.46 -20.18 4.23
CA ARG A 335 14.39 -20.09 3.24
C ARG A 335 14.89 -19.65 1.86
N LEU A 336 15.85 -18.72 1.80
CA LEU A 336 16.40 -18.28 0.51
C LEU A 336 17.27 -19.36 -0.12
N GLU A 337 18.04 -20.11 0.69
CA GLU A 337 18.78 -21.29 0.21
C GLU A 337 17.85 -22.37 -0.34
N GLN A 338 16.72 -22.63 0.32
CA GLN A 338 15.70 -23.56 -0.17
C GLN A 338 15.12 -23.10 -1.52
N ILE A 339 14.79 -21.80 -1.65
CA ILE A 339 14.29 -21.22 -2.90
C ILE A 339 15.33 -21.42 -4.02
N LEU A 340 16.61 -21.18 -3.74
CA LEU A 340 17.70 -21.41 -4.69
C LEU A 340 17.73 -22.88 -5.14
N ALA A 341 17.78 -23.82 -4.20
CA ALA A 341 17.86 -25.25 -4.49
C ALA A 341 16.64 -25.79 -5.25
N GLU A 342 15.45 -25.31 -4.94
CA GLU A 342 14.20 -25.77 -5.57
C GLU A 342 13.95 -25.16 -6.96
N ARG A 343 14.32 -23.90 -7.16
CA ARG A 343 13.85 -23.08 -8.29
C ARG A 343 14.93 -22.67 -9.28
N LEU A 344 16.21 -22.71 -8.90
CA LEU A 344 17.35 -22.39 -9.76
C LEU A 344 18.27 -23.60 -9.91
N LYS A 345 17.72 -24.72 -10.39
CA LYS A 345 18.43 -26.01 -10.57
C LYS A 345 19.62 -25.93 -11.55
N SER A 346 19.67 -24.91 -12.38
CA SER A 346 20.80 -24.56 -13.27
C SER A 346 21.99 -23.95 -12.52
N VAL A 347 21.83 -23.59 -11.24
CA VAL A 347 22.89 -23.09 -10.39
C VAL A 347 23.27 -24.18 -9.39
N GLN A 348 24.55 -24.57 -9.38
CA GLN A 348 25.09 -25.67 -8.58
C GLN A 348 26.11 -25.14 -7.57
N GLY A 349 26.31 -25.89 -6.50
CA GLY A 349 27.27 -25.58 -5.45
C GLY A 349 26.62 -25.00 -4.21
N LYS A 350 27.38 -24.87 -3.13
CA LYS A 350 26.89 -24.35 -1.84
C LYS A 350 27.64 -23.09 -1.41
N GLN A 351 28.94 -23.18 -1.14
CA GLN A 351 29.76 -22.00 -0.80
C GLN A 351 30.15 -21.20 -2.03
N LYS A 352 30.45 -21.87 -3.13
CA LYS A 352 30.66 -21.28 -4.45
C LYS A 352 29.58 -21.79 -5.39
N LEU A 353 29.05 -20.87 -6.21
CA LEU A 353 27.97 -21.13 -7.17
C LEU A 353 28.57 -21.28 -8.58
N TYR A 354 28.02 -22.20 -9.35
CA TYR A 354 28.34 -22.46 -10.73
C TYR A 354 27.05 -22.35 -11.56
N PHE A 355 27.05 -21.50 -12.56
CA PHE A 355 25.92 -21.27 -13.45
C PHE A 355 26.09 -22.10 -14.72
N THR A 356 25.23 -23.10 -14.91
CA THR A 356 25.34 -24.01 -16.09
C THR A 356 25.08 -23.30 -17.43
N ALA A 357 24.42 -22.12 -17.40
CA ALA A 357 24.18 -21.31 -18.59
C ALA A 357 25.39 -20.44 -19.00
N LEU A 358 26.43 -20.35 -18.17
CA LEU A 358 27.64 -19.62 -18.51
C LEU A 358 28.60 -20.55 -19.28
N GLN A 359 29.30 -20.00 -20.27
CA GLN A 359 30.35 -20.71 -21.03
C GLN A 359 31.59 -20.95 -20.17
N ASP A 360 31.91 -20.04 -19.29
CA ASP A 360 33.00 -20.13 -18.33
C ASP A 360 32.48 -20.75 -17.02
N ASN A 361 32.99 -21.94 -16.70
CA ASN A 361 32.63 -22.68 -15.49
C ASN A 361 33.39 -22.15 -14.24
N ARG A 362 33.54 -20.84 -14.11
CA ARG A 362 34.20 -20.23 -12.93
C ARG A 362 33.27 -20.21 -11.72
N PRO A 363 33.86 -20.28 -10.52
CA PRO A 363 33.10 -20.18 -9.29
C PRO A 363 32.72 -18.72 -8.95
N PHE A 364 31.49 -18.50 -8.46
CA PHE A 364 30.99 -17.25 -7.91
C PHE A 364 30.73 -17.39 -6.40
N THR A 365 30.95 -16.35 -5.64
CA THR A 365 30.60 -16.34 -4.22
C THR A 365 29.09 -16.50 -4.03
N ASN A 366 28.66 -17.35 -3.08
CA ASN A 366 27.24 -17.46 -2.75
C ASN A 366 26.79 -16.24 -1.90
N PRO A 367 26.05 -15.27 -2.48
CA PRO A 367 25.70 -14.04 -1.79
C PRO A 367 24.72 -14.29 -0.65
N ILE A 368 23.94 -15.38 -0.68
CA ILE A 368 22.97 -15.74 0.37
C ILE A 368 23.73 -16.07 1.66
N LEU A 369 24.77 -16.90 1.56
CA LEU A 369 25.62 -17.22 2.71
C LEU A 369 26.43 -16.02 3.20
N SER A 370 26.87 -15.17 2.25
CA SER A 370 27.67 -13.99 2.55
C SER A 370 26.93 -12.92 3.36
N VAL A 371 25.61 -12.74 3.13
CA VAL A 371 24.82 -11.73 3.87
C VAL A 371 24.28 -12.26 5.19
N ALA A 372 24.28 -13.58 5.40
CA ALA A 372 23.73 -14.20 6.60
C ALA A 372 24.42 -13.69 7.86
N GLY A 373 23.64 -13.09 8.78
CA GLY A 373 24.15 -12.55 10.04
C GLY A 373 25.03 -11.31 9.91
N GLN A 374 25.24 -10.76 8.71
CA GLN A 374 26.07 -9.56 8.50
C GLN A 374 25.35 -8.29 8.93
N ARG A 375 26.12 -7.40 9.59
CA ARG A 375 25.68 -6.04 9.93
C ARG A 375 26.43 -5.05 9.05
N LEU A 376 25.82 -4.67 7.92
CA LEU A 376 26.43 -3.79 6.94
C LEU A 376 26.08 -2.32 7.26
N VAL A 377 26.96 -1.68 8.03
CA VAL A 377 26.81 -0.28 8.43
C VAL A 377 27.68 0.60 7.53
N ARG A 378 27.10 1.67 6.99
CA ARG A 378 27.83 2.71 6.25
C ARG A 378 27.39 4.10 6.71
N PRO A 379 28.28 5.10 6.65
CA PRO A 379 27.88 6.50 6.78
C PRO A 379 27.02 6.87 5.57
N THR A 380 25.79 7.29 5.82
CA THR A 380 24.87 7.69 4.76
C THR A 380 23.89 8.76 5.24
N TYR A 381 23.16 9.32 4.29
CA TYR A 381 22.05 10.22 4.53
C TYR A 381 20.72 9.47 4.56
N VAL A 382 19.81 9.94 5.41
CA VAL A 382 18.42 9.50 5.47
C VAL A 382 17.54 10.67 5.03
N CYS A 383 16.63 10.40 4.10
CA CYS A 383 15.67 11.38 3.61
C CYS A 383 14.30 10.70 3.42
N THR A 384 13.28 11.45 3.01
CA THR A 384 12.04 10.84 2.54
C THR A 384 12.31 10.11 1.22
N THR A 385 11.83 8.88 1.11
CA THR A 385 11.94 8.05 -0.10
C THR A 385 10.58 7.43 -0.39
N HIS A 386 10.31 7.06 -1.64
CA HIS A 386 9.08 6.38 -2.03
C HIS A 386 8.96 4.99 -1.39
N GLY A 387 10.04 4.21 -1.46
CA GLY A 387 10.16 2.92 -0.81
C GLY A 387 9.54 1.72 -1.55
N ASP A 388 8.92 1.97 -2.68
CA ASP A 388 8.43 0.95 -3.62
C ASP A 388 8.50 1.54 -5.05
N PHE A 389 9.75 1.84 -5.47
CA PHE A 389 10.05 2.64 -6.66
C PHE A 389 10.18 1.76 -7.91
N ASN A 390 9.16 0.92 -8.14
CA ASN A 390 9.09 0.03 -9.29
C ASN A 390 8.48 0.75 -10.51
N ASP A 391 8.57 0.10 -11.67
CA ASP A 391 8.13 0.64 -12.96
C ASP A 391 6.62 0.92 -13.03
N GLN A 392 5.78 0.22 -12.25
CA GLN A 392 4.33 0.40 -12.24
C GLN A 392 3.88 1.57 -11.37
N ASN A 393 4.70 1.97 -10.39
CA ASN A 393 4.40 3.06 -9.47
C ASN A 393 4.84 4.44 -9.99
N ILE A 394 5.49 4.47 -11.15
CA ILE A 394 5.92 5.68 -11.86
C ILE A 394 5.10 5.79 -13.15
N LEU A 395 4.29 6.83 -13.26
CA LEU A 395 3.49 7.11 -14.45
C LEU A 395 4.15 8.22 -15.27
N VAL A 396 4.10 8.10 -16.58
CA VAL A 396 4.67 9.05 -17.54
C VAL A 396 3.57 9.54 -18.48
N ASP A 397 3.41 10.84 -18.62
CA ASP A 397 2.45 11.43 -19.54
C ASP A 397 3.05 11.67 -20.94
N THR A 398 2.20 12.09 -21.88
CA THR A 398 2.59 12.38 -23.27
C THR A 398 3.60 13.53 -23.40
N THR A 399 3.72 14.37 -22.37
CA THR A 399 4.69 15.47 -22.28
C THR A 399 5.94 15.09 -21.48
N ARG A 400 6.06 13.81 -21.10
CA ARG A 400 7.16 13.22 -20.31
C ARG A 400 7.28 13.79 -18.88
N HIS A 401 6.19 14.28 -18.30
CA HIS A 401 6.14 14.51 -16.86
C HIS A 401 5.90 13.19 -16.15
N THR A 402 6.36 13.14 -14.91
CA THR A 402 6.26 11.92 -14.08
C THR A 402 5.33 12.14 -12.90
N TRP A 403 4.61 11.07 -12.56
CA TRP A 403 3.64 11.03 -11.47
C TRP A 403 3.89 9.79 -10.63
N LEU A 404 3.71 9.89 -9.33
CA LEU A 404 3.89 8.77 -8.40
C LEU A 404 2.56 8.30 -7.84
N ILE A 405 2.46 6.99 -7.64
CA ILE A 405 1.33 6.31 -7.00
C ILE A 405 1.85 5.28 -6.01
N ASP A 406 1.00 4.80 -5.11
CA ASP A 406 1.30 3.76 -4.10
C ASP A 406 2.31 4.21 -3.03
N PHE A 407 1.82 5.00 -2.08
CA PHE A 407 2.64 5.58 -1.02
C PHE A 407 2.70 4.75 0.26
N LEU A 408 2.31 3.47 0.21
CA LEU A 408 2.28 2.60 1.39
C LEU A 408 3.63 2.51 2.11
N ARG A 409 4.74 2.52 1.37
CA ARG A 409 6.10 2.42 1.90
C ARG A 409 6.86 3.74 1.95
N THR A 410 6.18 4.85 1.64
CA THR A 410 6.81 6.18 1.61
C THR A 410 7.13 6.66 3.01
N GLY A 411 8.36 7.11 3.20
CA GLY A 411 8.83 7.59 4.49
C GLY A 411 10.35 7.68 4.58
N PRO A 412 10.89 7.92 5.78
CA PRO A 412 12.33 8.04 6.00
C PRO A 412 13.07 6.75 5.60
N GLY A 413 14.11 6.89 4.78
CA GLY A 413 14.91 5.75 4.31
C GLY A 413 16.29 6.18 3.81
N HIS A 414 17.08 5.19 3.40
CA HIS A 414 18.38 5.39 2.76
C HIS A 414 18.23 6.23 1.50
N ILE A 415 18.98 7.32 1.38
CA ILE A 415 18.85 8.29 0.28
C ILE A 415 18.97 7.67 -1.12
N LEU A 416 19.72 6.60 -1.25
CA LEU A 416 19.93 5.90 -2.53
C LEU A 416 18.92 4.78 -2.79
N ARG A 417 17.93 4.58 -1.89
CA ARG A 417 16.99 3.47 -1.97
C ARG A 417 16.20 3.43 -3.28
N ASP A 418 15.57 4.54 -3.64
CA ASP A 418 14.68 4.63 -4.80
C ASP A 418 15.48 4.47 -6.12
N VAL A 419 16.68 5.06 -6.19
CA VAL A 419 17.56 4.91 -7.37
C VAL A 419 18.04 3.47 -7.50
N ALA A 420 18.44 2.83 -6.40
CA ALA A 420 18.91 1.44 -6.42
C ALA A 420 17.80 0.45 -6.79
N GLU A 421 16.56 0.73 -6.34
CA GLU A 421 15.40 -0.06 -6.73
C GLU A 421 15.15 0.04 -8.22
N LEU A 422 15.10 1.25 -8.78
CA LEU A 422 14.87 1.45 -10.21
C LEU A 422 16.02 0.90 -11.07
N ASP A 423 17.29 1.00 -10.61
CA ASP A 423 18.43 0.32 -11.23
C ASP A 423 18.17 -1.21 -11.31
N SER A 424 17.69 -1.82 -10.24
CA SER A 424 17.34 -3.25 -10.22
C SER A 424 16.17 -3.58 -11.15
N VAL A 425 15.16 -2.71 -11.23
CA VAL A 425 14.01 -2.87 -12.14
C VAL A 425 14.47 -2.87 -13.60
N VAL A 426 15.31 -1.92 -13.99
CA VAL A 426 15.84 -1.85 -15.38
C VAL A 426 16.56 -3.13 -15.76
N ARG A 427 17.40 -3.69 -14.88
CA ARG A 427 18.21 -4.87 -15.19
C ARG A 427 17.43 -6.18 -15.10
N PHE A 428 16.55 -6.33 -14.11
CA PHE A 428 15.95 -7.63 -13.79
C PHE A 428 14.49 -7.76 -14.22
N TYR A 429 13.79 -6.66 -14.52
CA TYR A 429 12.42 -6.70 -15.03
C TYR A 429 12.34 -6.24 -16.49
N LEU A 430 12.92 -5.06 -16.80
CA LEU A 430 12.75 -4.45 -18.13
C LEU A 430 13.67 -5.00 -19.20
N LEU A 431 14.82 -5.59 -18.84
CA LEU A 431 15.65 -6.39 -19.77
C LEU A 431 15.10 -7.83 -19.81
N HIS A 432 14.23 -8.12 -20.79
CA HIS A 432 13.54 -9.41 -20.88
C HIS A 432 14.47 -10.59 -21.16
N LYS A 433 14.00 -11.82 -20.88
CA LYS A 433 14.81 -13.04 -20.95
C LYS A 433 15.33 -13.34 -22.34
N GLU A 434 14.57 -12.97 -23.39
CA GLU A 434 14.90 -13.19 -24.78
C GLU A 434 15.90 -12.18 -25.35
N GLU A 435 16.12 -11.06 -24.66
CA GLU A 435 16.90 -9.94 -25.19
C GLU A 435 18.42 -10.08 -25.01
N ALA A 436 18.84 -10.88 -24.03
CA ALA A 436 20.26 -11.10 -23.78
C ALA A 436 20.54 -12.47 -23.14
N THR A 437 21.63 -13.10 -23.51
CA THR A 437 22.14 -14.32 -22.87
C THR A 437 22.74 -14.02 -21.50
N LEU A 438 22.90 -15.04 -20.65
CA LEU A 438 23.52 -14.86 -19.33
C LEU A 438 24.98 -14.42 -19.42
N ASN A 439 25.71 -14.82 -20.48
CA ASN A 439 27.10 -14.36 -20.73
C ASN A 439 27.17 -12.86 -21.05
N GLU A 440 26.26 -12.35 -21.89
CA GLU A 440 26.17 -10.92 -22.18
C GLU A 440 25.79 -10.10 -20.93
N ARG A 441 24.86 -10.62 -20.12
CA ARG A 441 24.48 -10.02 -18.84
C ARG A 441 25.66 -10.00 -17.86
N LEU A 442 26.45 -11.08 -17.80
CA LEU A 442 27.66 -11.14 -17.00
C LEU A 442 28.65 -10.04 -17.37
N ALA A 443 28.94 -9.87 -18.68
CA ALA A 443 29.84 -8.82 -19.13
C ALA A 443 29.35 -7.39 -18.75
N MET A 444 28.05 -7.16 -18.87
CA MET A 444 27.42 -5.92 -18.41
C MET A 444 27.61 -5.71 -16.90
N GLU A 445 27.32 -6.73 -16.08
CA GLU A 445 27.41 -6.63 -14.61
C GLU A 445 28.87 -6.44 -14.15
N GLU A 446 29.85 -7.09 -14.79
CA GLU A 446 31.26 -6.89 -14.49
C GLU A 446 31.69 -5.43 -14.75
N ALA A 447 31.24 -4.86 -15.86
CA ALA A 447 31.49 -3.46 -16.17
C ALA A 447 30.84 -2.53 -15.12
N LEU A 448 29.58 -2.78 -14.77
CA LEU A 448 28.85 -2.01 -13.75
C LEU A 448 29.47 -2.13 -12.35
N CYS A 449 30.01 -3.29 -11.99
CA CYS A 449 30.68 -3.52 -10.70
C CYS A 449 32.18 -3.14 -10.71
N SER A 450 32.68 -2.54 -11.78
CA SER A 450 34.14 -2.26 -11.94
C SER A 450 34.62 -1.00 -11.20
N ILE A 451 33.73 -0.20 -10.63
CA ILE A 451 34.05 1.06 -9.93
C ILE A 451 33.97 0.89 -8.40
N GLU A 452 34.77 1.64 -7.69
CA GLU A 452 34.84 1.63 -6.22
C GLU A 452 34.36 2.96 -5.60
N ARG A 453 34.25 4.01 -6.42
CA ARG A 453 33.87 5.36 -6.01
C ARG A 453 32.80 5.94 -6.91
N PHE A 454 31.95 6.76 -6.38
CA PHE A 454 30.94 7.48 -7.16
C PHE A 454 31.57 8.40 -8.22
N SER A 455 32.69 9.05 -7.93
CA SER A 455 33.42 9.88 -8.90
C SER A 455 33.91 9.12 -10.15
N GLN A 456 33.92 7.79 -10.13
CA GLN A 456 34.28 6.95 -11.29
C GLN A 456 33.08 6.62 -12.20
N VAL A 457 31.88 7.05 -11.87
CA VAL A 457 30.65 6.78 -12.67
C VAL A 457 30.80 7.30 -14.10
N ASP A 458 31.45 8.45 -14.29
CA ASP A 458 31.68 9.04 -15.61
C ASP A 458 32.58 8.18 -16.53
N ALA A 459 33.32 7.23 -15.97
CA ALA A 459 34.14 6.29 -16.75
C ALA A 459 33.34 5.04 -17.24
N LEU A 460 32.17 4.77 -16.67
CA LEU A 460 31.36 3.60 -17.01
C LEU A 460 31.00 3.51 -18.50
N PRO A 461 30.60 4.60 -19.21
CA PRO A 461 30.27 4.50 -20.63
C PRO A 461 31.35 3.87 -21.51
N SER A 462 32.62 4.03 -21.14
CA SER A 462 33.75 3.47 -21.88
C SER A 462 34.10 2.02 -21.48
N ARG A 463 33.48 1.47 -20.43
CA ARG A 463 33.82 0.14 -19.88
C ARG A 463 33.02 -1.01 -20.47
N PHE A 464 31.97 -0.70 -21.22
CA PHE A 464 31.12 -1.71 -21.84
C PHE A 464 30.67 -1.25 -23.22
N ALA A 465 30.84 -2.13 -24.20
CA ALA A 465 30.33 -1.95 -25.55
C ALA A 465 29.68 -3.25 -26.03
N THR A 466 28.55 -3.13 -26.69
CA THR A 466 27.78 -4.26 -27.19
C THR A 466 27.00 -3.86 -28.44
N ASP A 467 26.83 -4.79 -29.38
CA ASP A 467 25.96 -4.63 -30.54
C ASP A 467 24.50 -4.99 -30.24
N ASN A 468 24.22 -5.49 -29.02
CA ASN A 468 22.88 -5.80 -28.58
C ASN A 468 22.15 -4.52 -28.10
N PRO A 469 21.14 -4.03 -28.83
CA PRO A 469 20.53 -2.74 -28.54
C PRO A 469 19.77 -2.73 -27.21
N ALA A 470 19.14 -3.84 -26.79
CA ALA A 470 18.43 -3.92 -25.53
C ALA A 470 19.40 -3.85 -24.34
N LEU A 471 20.53 -4.57 -24.46
CA LEU A 471 21.58 -4.56 -23.45
C LEU A 471 22.27 -3.19 -23.36
N ALA A 472 22.55 -2.55 -24.51
CA ALA A 472 23.11 -1.20 -24.56
C ALA A 472 22.15 -0.16 -23.91
N LYS A 473 20.85 -0.27 -24.18
CA LYS A 473 19.82 0.56 -23.58
C LYS A 473 19.78 0.39 -22.06
N ALA A 474 19.73 -0.84 -21.57
CA ALA A 474 19.73 -1.14 -20.13
C ALA A 474 21.00 -0.62 -19.44
N TYR A 475 22.19 -0.89 -20.01
CA TYR A 475 23.46 -0.42 -19.48
C TYR A 475 23.51 1.10 -19.34
N ASN A 476 23.20 1.84 -20.42
CA ASN A 476 23.28 3.30 -20.41
C ASN A 476 22.21 3.93 -19.51
N THR A 477 21.03 3.32 -19.38
CA THR A 477 20.01 3.74 -18.41
C THR A 477 20.53 3.59 -16.97
N VAL A 478 21.17 2.46 -16.65
CA VAL A 478 21.75 2.21 -15.32
C VAL A 478 22.91 3.18 -15.05
N VAL A 479 23.77 3.46 -16.02
CA VAL A 479 24.84 4.45 -15.88
C VAL A 479 24.26 5.83 -15.56
N HIS A 480 23.19 6.23 -16.24
CA HIS A 480 22.51 7.50 -15.94
C HIS A 480 21.91 7.53 -14.52
N LEU A 481 21.25 6.44 -14.09
CA LEU A 481 20.76 6.31 -12.71
C LEU A 481 21.89 6.45 -11.68
N ARG A 482 23.06 5.88 -11.94
CA ARG A 482 24.24 6.01 -11.05
C ARG A 482 24.82 7.44 -11.04
N THR A 483 24.72 8.16 -12.16
CA THR A 483 25.06 9.59 -12.21
C THR A 483 24.11 10.40 -11.32
N LEU A 484 22.81 10.09 -11.36
CA LEU A 484 21.84 10.70 -10.45
C LEU A 484 22.14 10.33 -8.99
N ALA A 485 22.43 9.05 -8.70
CA ALA A 485 22.81 8.59 -7.36
C ALA A 485 24.04 9.35 -6.83
N HIS A 486 25.08 9.53 -7.64
CA HIS A 486 26.26 10.34 -7.29
C HIS A 486 25.86 11.79 -6.91
N GLY A 487 24.94 12.39 -7.69
CA GLY A 487 24.43 13.73 -7.37
C GLY A 487 23.74 13.80 -6.00
N LEU A 488 23.00 12.76 -5.60
CA LEU A 488 22.30 12.70 -4.30
C LEU A 488 23.27 12.62 -3.11
N VAL A 489 24.41 11.99 -3.29
CA VAL A 489 25.43 11.82 -2.22
C VAL A 489 26.67 12.68 -2.40
N ALA A 490 26.65 13.65 -3.29
CA ALA A 490 27.83 14.49 -3.62
C ALA A 490 28.45 15.22 -2.41
N GLN A 491 27.68 15.39 -1.32
CA GLN A 491 28.18 15.96 -0.08
C GLN A 491 28.80 14.91 0.87
N ASN A 492 28.75 13.61 0.55
CA ASN A 492 29.38 12.57 1.34
C ASN A 492 30.90 12.58 1.08
N PRO A 493 31.74 12.90 2.09
CA PRO A 493 33.20 13.03 1.89
C PRO A 493 33.88 11.68 1.58
N SER A 494 33.22 10.55 1.82
CA SER A 494 33.83 9.23 1.60
C SER A 494 33.97 8.87 0.12
N ASP A 495 33.11 9.40 -0.77
CA ASP A 495 33.01 9.04 -2.18
C ASP A 495 32.92 7.51 -2.43
N ASP A 496 32.55 6.73 -1.39
CA ASP A 496 32.53 5.27 -1.42
C ASP A 496 31.18 4.77 -1.98
N ILE A 497 31.21 3.99 -3.05
CA ILE A 497 30.01 3.42 -3.69
C ILE A 497 29.43 2.22 -2.93
N SER A 498 30.09 1.74 -1.88
CA SER A 498 29.67 0.50 -1.19
C SER A 498 28.27 0.57 -0.61
N GLU A 499 27.79 1.74 -0.16
CA GLU A 499 26.40 1.90 0.30
C GLU A 499 25.38 1.61 -0.81
N TYR A 500 25.67 2.02 -2.05
CA TYR A 500 24.83 1.71 -3.22
C TYR A 500 24.87 0.22 -3.59
N TYR A 501 26.07 -0.38 -3.53
CA TYR A 501 26.22 -1.82 -3.80
C TYR A 501 25.52 -2.69 -2.76
N ILE A 502 25.47 -2.29 -1.49
CA ILE A 502 24.69 -2.98 -0.46
C ILE A 502 23.19 -2.89 -0.79
N ALA A 503 22.70 -1.74 -1.21
CA ALA A 503 21.32 -1.59 -1.65
C ALA A 503 20.96 -2.52 -2.79
N LEU A 504 21.77 -2.52 -3.86
CA LEU A 504 21.59 -3.38 -5.01
C LEU A 504 21.68 -4.87 -4.68
N LEU A 505 22.57 -5.26 -3.76
CA LEU A 505 22.70 -6.64 -3.29
C LEU A 505 21.38 -7.15 -2.70
N TYR A 506 20.73 -6.37 -1.83
CA TYR A 506 19.46 -6.75 -1.24
C TYR A 506 18.31 -6.77 -2.26
N TYR A 507 18.25 -5.81 -3.20
CA TYR A 507 17.27 -5.85 -4.28
C TYR A 507 17.50 -7.06 -5.22
N ALA A 508 18.73 -7.36 -5.59
CA ALA A 508 19.05 -8.54 -6.42
C ALA A 508 18.66 -9.85 -5.71
N LEU A 509 18.96 -9.99 -4.41
CA LEU A 509 18.54 -11.15 -3.63
C LEU A 509 17.01 -11.24 -3.51
N ASN A 510 16.31 -10.11 -3.44
CA ASN A 510 14.86 -10.08 -3.43
C ASN A 510 14.22 -10.65 -4.70
N ILE A 511 14.83 -10.39 -5.87
CA ILE A 511 14.36 -10.90 -7.18
C ILE A 511 14.30 -12.43 -7.23
N ILE A 512 15.20 -13.12 -6.56
CA ILE A 512 15.29 -14.59 -6.58
C ILE A 512 13.99 -15.23 -6.02
N ARG A 513 13.30 -14.55 -5.12
CA ARG A 513 12.07 -15.00 -4.48
C ARG A 513 10.87 -15.08 -5.43
N PHE A 514 10.85 -14.28 -6.49
CA PHE A 514 9.69 -14.11 -7.34
C PHE A 514 9.53 -15.24 -8.35
N SER A 515 8.67 -16.21 -8.01
CA SER A 515 8.45 -17.41 -8.85
C SER A 515 7.79 -17.12 -10.20
N TRP A 516 7.19 -15.96 -10.37
CA TRP A 516 6.58 -15.52 -11.61
C TRP A 516 7.59 -14.95 -12.62
N LEU A 517 8.79 -14.56 -12.15
CA LEU A 517 9.88 -14.15 -13.04
C LEU A 517 10.55 -15.35 -13.71
N PRO A 518 10.95 -15.21 -14.99
CA PRO A 518 11.71 -16.22 -15.70
C PRO A 518 13.01 -16.61 -14.98
N VAL A 519 13.44 -17.85 -15.17
CA VAL A 519 14.67 -18.38 -14.55
C VAL A 519 15.88 -17.53 -14.91
N THR A 520 16.04 -17.15 -16.20
CA THR A 520 17.15 -16.33 -16.69
C THR A 520 17.28 -14.99 -15.95
N GLN A 521 16.15 -14.31 -15.66
CA GLN A 521 16.17 -13.04 -14.93
C GLN A 521 16.58 -13.24 -13.47
N ARG A 522 16.13 -14.33 -12.83
CA ARG A 522 16.53 -14.68 -11.46
C ARG A 522 17.99 -15.13 -11.37
N GLU A 523 18.50 -15.86 -12.38
CA GLU A 523 19.92 -16.19 -12.50
C GLU A 523 20.77 -14.93 -12.69
N HIS A 524 20.33 -13.99 -13.52
CA HIS A 524 20.97 -12.70 -13.70
C HIS A 524 21.06 -11.93 -12.36
N ALA A 525 19.97 -11.88 -11.61
CA ALA A 525 19.95 -11.22 -10.29
C ALA A 525 20.90 -11.91 -9.28
N LEU A 526 20.91 -13.25 -9.25
CA LEU A 526 21.82 -14.01 -8.39
C LEU A 526 23.29 -13.79 -8.78
N LEU A 527 23.59 -13.75 -10.08
CA LEU A 527 24.91 -13.47 -10.61
C LEU A 527 25.40 -12.08 -10.23
N CYS A 528 24.53 -11.06 -10.39
CA CYS A 528 24.80 -9.70 -9.93
C CYS A 528 25.07 -9.66 -8.42
N ALA A 529 24.23 -10.33 -7.62
CA ALA A 529 24.41 -10.39 -6.16
C ALA A 529 25.75 -11.05 -5.79
N SER A 530 26.20 -12.07 -6.54
CA SER A 530 27.52 -12.71 -6.33
C SER A 530 28.67 -11.73 -6.58
N LEU A 531 28.62 -10.99 -7.69
CA LEU A 531 29.63 -9.97 -8.01
C LEU A 531 29.66 -8.84 -6.97
N LEU A 532 28.49 -8.40 -6.50
CA LEU A 532 28.39 -7.39 -5.46
C LEU A 532 28.93 -7.88 -4.12
N ALA A 533 28.68 -9.14 -3.76
CA ALA A 533 29.25 -9.75 -2.55
C ALA A 533 30.80 -9.76 -2.61
N ASP A 534 31.38 -10.18 -3.75
CA ASP A 534 32.83 -10.15 -3.96
C ASP A 534 33.38 -8.73 -3.85
N ARG A 535 32.71 -7.71 -4.43
CA ARG A 535 33.12 -6.29 -4.35
C ARG A 535 33.04 -5.71 -2.93
N LEU A 536 32.10 -6.17 -2.15
CA LEU A 536 31.91 -5.75 -0.77
C LEU A 536 32.82 -6.50 0.21
N GLY A 537 33.56 -7.53 -0.25
CA GLY A 537 34.43 -8.37 0.56
C GLY A 537 33.67 -9.28 1.52
N LEU A 538 32.49 -9.77 1.13
CA LEU A 538 31.59 -10.60 1.90
C LEU A 538 31.83 -12.09 1.71
#